data_09d30dba8e7fb8984152a99e071ba656
#
_entry.id   09d30dba8e7fb8984152a99e071ba656
#
_cell.length_a   1.000
_cell.length_b   1.000
_cell.length_c   1.000
_cell.angle_alpha   90.00
_cell.angle_beta   90.00
_cell.angle_gamma   90.00
#
_symmetry.space_group_name_H-M   'P 1'
#
loop_
_entity.id
_entity.type
_entity.pdbx_description
1 polymer ?
#
loop_
_entity_poly.entity_id
_entity_poly.type
_entity_poly.pdbx_seq_one_letter_code
_entity_poly.pdbx_strand_id
1 'polypeptide(L)'
;MIHPERLYNYLSQQGVDFYTGVPDSLLKDFLKYVQDNSSAEKNIITANEGLAIALASGYHFKTGRLPLVYLQNSGLGNIINPLTSLADKEMYAVPMLLLIGWRGRPGTTDEPQHAKMGRITIPLLDVLEVPHYFMDGDESFSFESVDKAINLALAEQKPVALIVPDGIFEKYEGAIKEDEYSLIREDVLSKIISKLNGNEIVICTTGKSGREFYETNIAANNRIKKYLLSVGAMGHANHIALGGKGQS
;
A
#
# COMPACT_ATOMS: atom_id res chain seq x y z
N MET A 1 5.32 -11.32 -17.53
CA MET A 1 5.17 -10.08 -16.70
C MET A 1 4.43 -9.04 -17.51
N ILE A 2 3.75 -8.13 -16.86
CA ILE A 2 2.90 -7.11 -17.48
C ILE A 2 3.65 -5.77 -17.44
N HIS A 3 3.80 -5.12 -18.60
CA HIS A 3 4.34 -3.77 -18.63
C HIS A 3 3.34 -2.78 -17.99
N PRO A 4 3.75 -1.92 -17.03
CA PRO A 4 2.86 -1.01 -16.31
C PRO A 4 1.96 -0.15 -17.20
N GLU A 5 2.50 0.37 -18.31
CA GLU A 5 1.74 1.14 -19.30
C GLU A 5 0.54 0.38 -19.86
N ARG A 6 0.71 -0.92 -20.13
CA ARG A 6 -0.36 -1.73 -20.73
C ARG A 6 -1.53 -1.88 -19.79
N LEU A 7 -1.28 -2.15 -18.50
CA LEU A 7 -2.35 -2.19 -17.51
C LEU A 7 -2.99 -0.82 -17.31
N TYR A 8 -2.21 0.26 -17.24
CA TYR A 8 -2.73 1.62 -17.10
C TYR A 8 -3.66 2.00 -18.27
N ASN A 9 -3.20 1.77 -19.50
CA ASN A 9 -3.99 2.06 -20.70
C ASN A 9 -5.23 1.20 -20.78
N TYR A 10 -5.13 -0.09 -20.39
CA TYR A 10 -6.26 -1.00 -20.34
C TYR A 10 -7.33 -0.53 -19.35
N LEU A 11 -6.95 -0.21 -18.12
CA LEU A 11 -7.84 0.35 -17.10
C LEU A 11 -8.50 1.65 -17.57
N SER A 12 -7.72 2.54 -18.20
CA SER A 12 -8.24 3.79 -18.75
C SER A 12 -9.29 3.57 -19.83
N GLN A 13 -9.09 2.59 -20.74
CA GLN A 13 -10.07 2.20 -21.75
C GLN A 13 -11.37 1.66 -21.14
N GLN A 14 -11.28 1.01 -19.99
CA GLN A 14 -12.42 0.55 -19.21
C GLN A 14 -13.07 1.64 -18.34
N GLY A 15 -12.58 2.89 -18.41
CA GLY A 15 -13.13 4.02 -17.68
C GLY A 15 -12.60 4.16 -16.26
N VAL A 16 -11.59 3.39 -15.86
CA VAL A 16 -10.91 3.51 -14.56
C VAL A 16 -9.77 4.51 -14.70
N ASP A 17 -9.95 5.72 -14.20
CA ASP A 17 -8.99 6.83 -14.32
C ASP A 17 -8.76 7.61 -13.01
N PHE A 18 -9.22 7.08 -11.89
CA PHE A 18 -8.96 7.62 -10.56
C PHE A 18 -8.31 6.55 -9.69
N TYR A 19 -7.17 6.90 -9.12
CA TYR A 19 -6.32 6.03 -8.32
C TYR A 19 -6.11 6.64 -6.94
N THR A 20 -6.25 5.85 -5.89
CA THR A 20 -5.95 6.31 -4.53
C THR A 20 -5.50 5.13 -3.68
N GLY A 21 -4.69 5.37 -2.64
CA GLY A 21 -4.25 4.28 -1.77
C GLY A 21 -2.99 4.58 -0.99
N VAL A 22 -2.48 3.53 -0.36
CA VAL A 22 -1.16 3.52 0.29
C VAL A 22 -0.24 2.68 -0.59
N PRO A 23 0.89 3.23 -1.08
CA PRO A 23 1.79 2.53 -1.98
C PRO A 23 2.36 1.24 -1.38
N ASP A 24 2.43 0.20 -2.21
CA ASP A 24 3.02 -1.09 -1.87
C ASP A 24 4.21 -1.44 -2.78
N SER A 25 5.15 -2.20 -2.24
CA SER A 25 6.37 -2.59 -2.94
C SER A 25 6.14 -3.55 -4.11
N LEU A 26 5.12 -4.42 -4.07
CA LEU A 26 4.77 -5.32 -5.19
C LEU A 26 4.12 -4.56 -6.34
N LEU A 27 3.45 -3.46 -6.03
CA LEU A 27 2.78 -2.59 -7.00
C LEU A 27 3.66 -1.42 -7.48
N LYS A 28 4.90 -1.30 -6.98
CA LYS A 28 5.74 -0.11 -7.13
C LYS A 28 5.92 0.35 -8.57
N ASP A 29 6.12 -0.59 -9.50
CA ASP A 29 6.41 -0.26 -10.89
C ASP A 29 5.15 0.25 -11.61
N PHE A 30 3.99 -0.36 -11.33
CA PHE A 30 2.70 0.14 -11.80
C PHE A 30 2.36 1.50 -11.18
N LEU A 31 2.53 1.66 -9.87
CA LEU A 31 2.22 2.92 -9.18
C LEU A 31 3.14 4.07 -9.59
N LYS A 32 4.40 3.80 -9.92
CA LYS A 32 5.29 4.80 -10.54
C LYS A 32 4.74 5.27 -11.89
N TYR A 33 4.30 4.32 -12.75
CA TYR A 33 3.72 4.67 -14.03
C TYR A 33 2.45 5.51 -13.85
N VAL A 34 1.57 5.13 -12.93
CA VAL A 34 0.37 5.91 -12.57
C VAL A 34 0.75 7.32 -12.11
N GLN A 35 1.77 7.45 -11.26
CA GLN A 35 2.24 8.76 -10.74
C GLN A 35 2.78 9.67 -11.85
N ASP A 36 3.48 9.10 -12.82
CA ASP A 36 4.08 9.86 -13.91
C ASP A 36 3.07 10.25 -15.00
N ASN A 37 1.97 9.50 -15.13
CA ASN A 37 0.98 9.65 -16.21
C ASN A 37 -0.42 10.09 -15.75
N SER A 38 -0.61 10.35 -14.46
CA SER A 38 -1.87 10.87 -13.90
C SER A 38 -1.65 12.25 -13.28
N SER A 39 -2.67 13.12 -13.35
CA SER A 39 -2.64 14.37 -12.60
C SER A 39 -2.74 14.12 -11.09
N ALA A 40 -2.30 15.10 -10.29
CA ALA A 40 -2.40 15.04 -8.83
C ALA A 40 -3.84 14.90 -8.32
N GLU A 41 -4.84 15.29 -9.11
CA GLU A 41 -6.26 15.15 -8.78
C GLU A 41 -6.76 13.72 -9.03
N LYS A 42 -6.09 12.98 -9.93
CA LYS A 42 -6.47 11.61 -10.32
C LYS A 42 -5.67 10.51 -9.63
N ASN A 43 -4.54 10.85 -9.00
CA ASN A 43 -3.77 9.91 -8.19
C ASN A 43 -3.45 10.54 -6.84
N ILE A 44 -4.22 10.14 -5.80
CA ILE A 44 -4.12 10.70 -4.45
C ILE A 44 -3.59 9.63 -3.50
N ILE A 45 -2.34 9.81 -3.05
CA ILE A 45 -1.75 8.97 -2.01
C ILE A 45 -2.33 9.36 -0.65
N THR A 46 -2.81 8.37 0.10
CA THR A 46 -3.40 8.57 1.43
C THR A 46 -2.45 8.16 2.55
N ALA A 47 -2.66 8.71 3.73
CA ALA A 47 -1.92 8.33 4.92
C ALA A 47 -2.42 7.01 5.56
N ASN A 48 -3.60 6.51 5.13
CA ASN A 48 -4.23 5.30 5.64
C ASN A 48 -5.17 4.73 4.57
N GLU A 49 -5.27 3.42 4.48
CA GLU A 49 -6.06 2.72 3.46
C GLU A 49 -7.57 2.98 3.61
N GLY A 50 -8.05 3.18 4.84
CA GLY A 50 -9.46 3.54 5.08
C GLY A 50 -9.84 4.90 4.47
N LEU A 51 -8.92 5.86 4.47
CA LEU A 51 -9.11 7.15 3.78
C LEU A 51 -9.19 6.97 2.27
N ALA A 52 -8.48 5.99 1.71
CA ALA A 52 -8.55 5.69 0.28
C ALA A 52 -9.93 5.18 -0.11
N ILE A 53 -10.55 4.31 0.70
CA ILE A 53 -11.94 3.87 0.47
C ILE A 53 -12.90 5.08 0.49
N ALA A 54 -12.73 5.99 1.44
CA ALA A 54 -13.56 7.19 1.53
C ALA A 54 -13.40 8.11 0.31
N LEU A 55 -12.15 8.35 -0.15
CA LEU A 55 -11.88 9.14 -1.35
C LEU A 55 -12.46 8.49 -2.61
N ALA A 56 -12.28 7.18 -2.76
CA ALA A 56 -12.85 6.40 -3.86
C ALA A 56 -14.38 6.49 -3.88
N SER A 57 -15.02 6.39 -2.71
CA SER A 57 -16.48 6.54 -2.58
C SER A 57 -16.93 7.94 -2.98
N GLY A 58 -16.24 8.99 -2.51
CA GLY A 58 -16.55 10.38 -2.90
C GLY A 58 -16.39 10.62 -4.40
N TYR A 59 -15.34 10.06 -5.02
CA TYR A 59 -15.14 10.11 -6.47
C TYR A 59 -16.31 9.43 -7.21
N HIS A 60 -16.69 8.21 -6.79
CA HIS A 60 -17.82 7.49 -7.38
C HIS A 60 -19.12 8.27 -7.25
N PHE A 61 -19.46 8.77 -6.07
CA PHE A 61 -20.68 9.57 -5.85
C PHE A 61 -20.76 10.81 -6.75
N LYS A 62 -19.62 11.45 -7.01
CA LYS A 62 -19.57 12.63 -7.85
C LYS A 62 -19.66 12.33 -9.33
N THR A 63 -19.05 11.22 -9.80
CA THR A 63 -18.81 10.98 -11.22
C THR A 63 -19.57 9.78 -11.79
N GLY A 64 -20.05 8.87 -10.94
CA GLY A 64 -20.61 7.57 -11.35
C GLY A 64 -19.55 6.60 -11.90
N ARG A 65 -18.25 6.96 -11.89
CA ARG A 65 -17.17 6.15 -12.47
C ARG A 65 -16.58 5.21 -11.43
N LEU A 66 -15.89 4.16 -11.92
CA LEU A 66 -15.26 3.14 -11.11
C LEU A 66 -13.85 3.60 -10.67
N PRO A 67 -13.58 3.82 -9.39
CA PRO A 67 -12.24 4.11 -8.88
C PRO A 67 -11.42 2.85 -8.65
N LEU A 68 -10.08 3.00 -8.59
CA LEU A 68 -9.15 1.97 -8.17
C LEU A 68 -8.46 2.40 -6.87
N VAL A 69 -8.56 1.53 -5.85
CA VAL A 69 -7.86 1.65 -4.57
C VAL A 69 -6.72 0.65 -4.53
N TYR A 70 -5.49 1.12 -4.34
CA TYR A 70 -4.31 0.27 -4.22
C TYR A 70 -3.79 0.20 -2.78
N LEU A 71 -3.39 -1.00 -2.36
CA LEU A 71 -2.87 -1.23 -1.01
C LEU A 71 -2.03 -2.51 -0.93
N GLN A 72 -1.23 -2.61 0.11
CA GLN A 72 -0.65 -3.88 0.53
C GLN A 72 -1.68 -4.68 1.33
N ASN A 73 -1.64 -6.00 1.27
CA ASN A 73 -2.55 -6.84 2.06
C ASN A 73 -2.47 -6.59 3.57
N SER A 74 -1.35 -6.08 4.11
CA SER A 74 -1.25 -5.66 5.52
C SER A 74 -2.18 -4.50 5.87
N GLY A 75 -2.60 -3.71 4.89
CA GLY A 75 -3.56 -2.62 5.05
C GLY A 75 -5.03 -3.05 5.08
N LEU A 76 -5.34 -4.34 4.82
CA LEU A 76 -6.72 -4.83 4.83
C LEU A 76 -7.45 -4.55 6.16
N GLY A 77 -6.74 -4.62 7.28
CA GLY A 77 -7.32 -4.29 8.58
C GLY A 77 -7.89 -2.86 8.67
N ASN A 78 -7.28 -1.91 7.98
CA ASN A 78 -7.69 -0.50 7.99
C ASN A 78 -8.93 -0.23 7.12
N ILE A 79 -9.26 -1.12 6.19
CA ILE A 79 -10.39 -0.94 5.28
C ILE A 79 -11.64 -1.72 5.70
N ILE A 80 -11.59 -2.56 6.74
CA ILE A 80 -12.74 -3.37 7.18
C ILE A 80 -13.96 -2.49 7.42
N ASN A 81 -13.85 -1.49 8.30
CA ASN A 81 -14.97 -0.63 8.62
C ASN A 81 -15.48 0.16 7.41
N PRO A 82 -14.65 0.88 6.62
CA PRO A 82 -15.19 1.61 5.47
C PRO A 82 -15.67 0.69 4.33
N LEU A 83 -15.20 -0.55 4.21
CA LEU A 83 -15.82 -1.50 3.28
C LEU A 83 -17.22 -1.88 3.74
N THR A 84 -17.37 -2.33 4.99
CA THR A 84 -18.64 -2.86 5.51
C THR A 84 -19.67 -1.78 5.85
N SER A 85 -19.22 -0.56 6.21
CA SER A 85 -20.11 0.50 6.71
C SER A 85 -20.26 1.68 5.75
N LEU A 86 -19.56 1.68 4.62
CA LEU A 86 -19.68 2.72 3.58
C LEU A 86 -19.85 2.10 2.19
N ALA A 87 -18.93 1.24 1.75
CA ALA A 87 -18.91 0.80 0.35
C ALA A 87 -19.78 -0.43 0.06
N ASP A 88 -20.16 -1.20 1.08
CA ASP A 88 -20.96 -2.40 0.94
C ASP A 88 -22.32 -2.12 0.23
N LYS A 89 -22.80 -3.13 -0.50
CA LYS A 89 -24.08 -3.06 -1.22
C LYS A 89 -25.28 -2.84 -0.30
N GLU A 90 -25.20 -3.27 0.97
CA GLU A 90 -26.24 -3.06 1.98
C GLU A 90 -26.23 -1.64 2.57
N MET A 91 -25.16 -0.85 2.27
CA MET A 91 -24.99 0.53 2.72
C MET A 91 -25.19 1.51 1.57
N TYR A 92 -24.11 1.96 0.94
CA TYR A 92 -24.18 2.94 -0.16
C TYR A 92 -23.90 2.34 -1.53
N ALA A 93 -23.63 1.04 -1.60
CA ALA A 93 -23.42 0.29 -2.84
C ALA A 93 -22.38 0.94 -3.77
N VAL A 94 -21.16 1.12 -3.27
CA VAL A 94 -20.08 1.82 -4.00
C VAL A 94 -19.17 0.81 -4.70
N PRO A 95 -19.25 0.69 -6.04
CA PRO A 95 -18.34 -0.15 -6.78
C PRO A 95 -16.92 0.45 -6.78
N MET A 96 -15.92 -0.38 -6.55
CA MET A 96 -14.52 -0.01 -6.68
C MET A 96 -13.65 -1.23 -6.94
N LEU A 97 -12.50 -1.03 -7.59
CA LEU A 97 -11.45 -2.05 -7.68
C LEU A 97 -10.48 -1.89 -6.52
N LEU A 98 -10.18 -3.00 -5.84
CA LEU A 98 -9.14 -3.06 -4.81
C LEU A 98 -7.92 -3.79 -5.39
N LEU A 99 -6.86 -3.08 -5.75
CA LEU A 99 -5.60 -3.66 -6.24
C LEU A 99 -4.71 -3.96 -5.04
N ILE A 100 -4.60 -5.25 -4.67
CA ILE A 100 -4.00 -5.68 -3.42
C ILE A 100 -2.69 -6.43 -3.68
N GLY A 101 -1.56 -5.85 -3.28
CA GLY A 101 -0.27 -6.55 -3.27
C GLY A 101 -0.26 -7.65 -2.20
N TRP A 102 -0.05 -8.91 -2.62
CA TRP A 102 -0.12 -10.07 -1.73
C TRP A 102 1.25 -10.45 -1.18
N ARG A 103 1.71 -9.74 -0.14
CA ARG A 103 2.92 -10.08 0.61
C ARG A 103 2.68 -11.31 1.48
N GLY A 104 3.71 -12.14 1.63
CA GLY A 104 3.67 -13.36 2.43
C GLY A 104 2.73 -14.43 1.90
N ARG A 105 2.54 -14.50 0.57
CA ARG A 105 1.73 -15.55 -0.07
C ARG A 105 2.20 -16.93 0.38
N PRO A 106 1.30 -17.86 0.77
CA PRO A 106 1.68 -19.24 1.13
C PRO A 106 2.49 -19.92 0.02
N GLY A 107 3.58 -20.59 0.41
CA GLY A 107 4.48 -21.26 -0.53
C GLY A 107 5.55 -20.37 -1.16
N THR A 108 5.62 -19.08 -0.79
CA THR A 108 6.69 -18.17 -1.23
C THR A 108 7.57 -17.71 -0.08
N THR A 109 8.79 -17.31 -0.37
CA THR A 109 9.69 -16.70 0.62
C THR A 109 9.41 -15.20 0.69
N ASP A 110 9.14 -14.69 1.90
CA ASP A 110 8.94 -13.26 2.17
C ASP A 110 9.42 -12.95 3.60
N GLU A 111 9.44 -11.69 3.97
CA GLU A 111 9.83 -11.23 5.29
C GLU A 111 8.88 -11.78 6.39
N PRO A 112 9.39 -12.17 7.57
CA PRO A 112 8.61 -12.85 8.60
C PRO A 112 7.32 -12.13 9.03
N GLN A 113 7.33 -10.79 9.04
CA GLN A 113 6.17 -9.97 9.39
C GLN A 113 5.00 -10.11 8.41
N HIS A 114 5.24 -10.58 7.18
CA HIS A 114 4.20 -10.78 6.18
C HIS A 114 3.54 -12.16 6.27
N ALA A 115 4.17 -13.12 6.94
CA ALA A 115 3.75 -14.52 6.95
C ALA A 115 2.30 -14.73 7.44
N LYS A 116 1.88 -14.04 8.50
CA LYS A 116 0.51 -14.16 9.00
C LYS A 116 -0.49 -13.51 8.05
N MET A 117 -0.23 -12.26 7.65
CA MET A 117 -1.13 -11.56 6.72
C MET A 117 -1.26 -12.28 5.38
N GLY A 118 -0.17 -12.84 4.86
CA GLY A 118 -0.22 -13.63 3.63
C GLY A 118 -1.21 -14.78 3.69
N ARG A 119 -1.22 -15.53 4.83
CA ARG A 119 -2.15 -16.67 5.02
C ARG A 119 -3.60 -16.24 5.20
N ILE A 120 -3.86 -15.10 5.85
CA ILE A 120 -5.24 -14.67 6.16
C ILE A 120 -5.84 -13.72 5.11
N THR A 121 -5.08 -13.30 4.10
CA THR A 121 -5.55 -12.35 3.08
C THR A 121 -6.83 -12.85 2.40
N ILE A 122 -6.80 -14.04 1.83
CA ILE A 122 -7.97 -14.61 1.14
C ILE A 122 -9.10 -14.92 2.11
N PRO A 123 -8.88 -15.63 3.24
CA PRO A 123 -9.94 -15.83 4.24
C PRO A 123 -10.58 -14.53 4.74
N LEU A 124 -9.82 -13.43 4.84
CA LEU A 124 -10.37 -12.15 5.27
C LEU A 124 -11.29 -11.53 4.21
N LEU A 125 -10.90 -11.61 2.93
CA LEU A 125 -11.75 -11.16 1.83
C LEU A 125 -13.04 -12.00 1.73
N ASP A 126 -12.93 -13.32 1.96
CA ASP A 126 -14.10 -14.22 1.99
C ASP A 126 -15.07 -13.84 3.10
N VAL A 127 -14.57 -13.59 4.33
CA VAL A 127 -15.40 -13.16 5.48
C VAL A 127 -16.05 -11.79 5.23
N LEU A 128 -15.36 -10.89 4.51
CA LEU A 128 -15.90 -9.59 4.13
C LEU A 128 -16.81 -9.64 2.90
N GLU A 129 -17.04 -10.82 2.33
CA GLU A 129 -17.80 -11.05 1.10
C GLU A 129 -17.33 -10.19 -0.09
N VAL A 130 -16.02 -9.89 -0.11
CA VAL A 130 -15.36 -9.17 -1.22
C VAL A 130 -14.89 -10.19 -2.26
N PRO A 131 -15.55 -10.27 -3.43
CA PRO A 131 -15.10 -11.13 -4.51
C PRO A 131 -13.69 -10.76 -4.93
N HIS A 132 -12.90 -11.75 -5.31
CA HIS A 132 -11.51 -11.51 -5.67
C HIS A 132 -11.08 -12.36 -6.86
N TYR A 133 -10.21 -11.78 -7.69
CA TYR A 133 -9.56 -12.42 -8.83
C TYR A 133 -8.06 -12.27 -8.71
N PHE A 134 -7.32 -13.23 -9.25
CA PHE A 134 -5.86 -13.20 -9.21
C PHE A 134 -5.32 -12.63 -10.51
N MET A 135 -4.24 -11.87 -10.39
CA MET A 135 -3.36 -11.55 -11.51
C MET A 135 -2.15 -12.49 -11.49
N ASP A 136 -1.59 -12.77 -12.64
CA ASP A 136 -0.34 -13.52 -12.78
C ASP A 136 0.57 -12.86 -13.84
N GLY A 137 1.68 -13.52 -14.20
CA GLY A 137 2.61 -12.98 -15.19
C GLY A 137 2.10 -13.11 -16.65
N ASP A 138 0.99 -13.79 -16.90
CA ASP A 138 0.32 -13.83 -18.20
C ASP A 138 -0.63 -12.63 -18.32
N GLU A 139 -0.42 -11.84 -19.36
CA GLU A 139 -1.19 -10.61 -19.56
C GLU A 139 -2.64 -10.90 -19.91
N SER A 140 -2.88 -11.90 -20.80
CA SER A 140 -4.24 -12.24 -21.24
C SER A 140 -5.09 -12.71 -20.05
N PHE A 141 -4.53 -13.57 -19.20
CA PHE A 141 -5.19 -14.03 -17.98
C PHE A 141 -5.46 -12.87 -17.01
N SER A 142 -4.49 -12.00 -16.82
CA SER A 142 -4.62 -10.86 -15.90
C SER A 142 -5.66 -9.85 -16.40
N PHE A 143 -5.72 -9.58 -17.69
CA PHE A 143 -6.74 -8.67 -18.26
C PHE A 143 -8.14 -9.29 -18.23
N GLU A 144 -8.27 -10.60 -18.44
CA GLU A 144 -9.53 -11.31 -18.20
C GLU A 144 -9.99 -11.19 -16.74
N SER A 145 -9.05 -11.28 -15.80
CA SER A 145 -9.33 -11.08 -14.36
C SER A 145 -9.77 -9.64 -14.07
N VAL A 146 -9.15 -8.65 -14.70
CA VAL A 146 -9.56 -7.23 -14.60
C VAL A 146 -10.98 -7.03 -15.14
N ASP A 147 -11.31 -7.61 -16.31
CA ASP A 147 -12.65 -7.51 -16.89
C ASP A 147 -13.71 -8.15 -15.99
N LYS A 148 -13.43 -9.34 -15.47
CA LYS A 148 -14.33 -10.01 -14.51
C LYS A 148 -14.56 -9.15 -13.27
N ALA A 149 -13.50 -8.53 -12.75
CA ALA A 149 -13.59 -7.67 -11.57
C ALA A 149 -14.39 -6.40 -11.86
N ILE A 150 -14.15 -5.72 -12.99
CA ILE A 150 -14.90 -4.52 -13.41
C ILE A 150 -16.39 -4.84 -13.60
N ASN A 151 -16.67 -5.88 -14.38
CA ASN A 151 -18.04 -6.27 -14.70
C ASN A 151 -18.82 -6.64 -13.42
N LEU A 152 -18.21 -7.40 -12.51
CA LEU A 152 -18.84 -7.78 -11.25
C LEU A 152 -19.06 -6.57 -10.34
N ALA A 153 -18.05 -5.68 -10.21
CA ALA A 153 -18.17 -4.48 -9.39
C ALA A 153 -19.32 -3.58 -9.85
N LEU A 154 -19.44 -3.38 -11.17
CA LEU A 154 -20.50 -2.57 -11.75
C LEU A 154 -21.88 -3.26 -11.68
N ALA A 155 -21.96 -4.57 -11.93
CA ALA A 155 -23.21 -5.31 -11.91
C ALA A 155 -23.81 -5.43 -10.50
N GLU A 156 -22.95 -5.70 -9.50
CA GLU A 156 -23.40 -5.89 -8.12
C GLU A 156 -23.24 -4.67 -7.22
N GLN A 157 -22.69 -3.57 -7.77
CA GLN A 157 -22.49 -2.29 -7.06
C GLN A 157 -21.75 -2.50 -5.74
N LYS A 158 -20.58 -3.16 -5.78
CA LYS A 158 -19.76 -3.45 -4.59
C LYS A 158 -18.26 -3.46 -4.89
N PRO A 159 -17.40 -3.37 -3.88
CA PRO A 159 -15.95 -3.56 -4.04
C PRO A 159 -15.59 -4.96 -4.55
N VAL A 160 -14.61 -5.04 -5.47
CA VAL A 160 -14.03 -6.30 -5.96
C VAL A 160 -12.52 -6.20 -5.96
N ALA A 161 -11.83 -7.25 -5.49
CA ALA A 161 -10.38 -7.25 -5.35
C ALA A 161 -9.67 -7.92 -6.54
N LEU A 162 -8.54 -7.32 -6.92
CA LEU A 162 -7.52 -7.89 -7.79
C LEU A 162 -6.29 -8.19 -6.93
N ILE A 163 -5.94 -9.47 -6.82
CA ILE A 163 -4.83 -9.93 -5.97
C ILE A 163 -3.57 -10.04 -6.82
N VAL A 164 -2.54 -9.32 -6.42
CA VAL A 164 -1.28 -9.18 -7.16
C VAL A 164 -0.15 -9.85 -6.38
N PRO A 165 0.30 -11.04 -6.77
CA PRO A 165 1.50 -11.68 -6.23
C PRO A 165 2.78 -10.93 -6.61
N ASP A 166 3.92 -11.38 -6.10
CA ASP A 166 5.23 -10.86 -6.52
C ASP A 166 5.55 -11.23 -7.98
N GLY A 167 6.33 -10.38 -8.66
CA GLY A 167 6.83 -10.63 -10.01
C GLY A 167 5.81 -10.43 -11.13
N ILE A 168 4.69 -9.75 -10.90
CA ILE A 168 3.66 -9.51 -11.92
C ILE A 168 4.08 -8.41 -12.90
N PHE A 169 4.67 -7.33 -12.40
CA PHE A 169 5.02 -6.17 -13.21
C PHE A 169 6.47 -6.20 -13.70
N GLU A 170 6.67 -5.77 -14.93
CA GLU A 170 7.98 -5.40 -15.44
C GLU A 170 8.48 -4.15 -14.74
N LYS A 171 9.83 -4.01 -14.69
CA LYS A 171 10.45 -2.85 -14.08
C LYS A 171 10.15 -1.60 -14.88
N TYR A 172 9.72 -0.55 -14.20
CA TYR A 172 9.54 0.80 -14.75
C TYR A 172 10.45 1.77 -14.00
N GLU A 173 11.36 2.43 -14.72
CA GLU A 173 12.33 3.34 -14.09
C GLU A 173 11.68 4.63 -13.61
N GLY A 174 10.58 5.04 -14.23
CA GLY A 174 9.89 6.31 -13.93
C GLY A 174 10.60 7.54 -14.53
N ALA A 175 9.97 8.68 -14.41
CA ALA A 175 10.59 9.95 -14.74
C ALA A 175 11.72 10.26 -13.75
N ILE A 176 12.89 10.61 -14.27
CA ILE A 176 14.01 11.06 -13.44
C ILE A 176 13.62 12.41 -12.84
N LYS A 177 13.40 12.45 -11.54
CA LYS A 177 13.28 13.72 -10.81
C LYS A 177 14.65 14.05 -10.26
N GLU A 178 15.16 15.24 -10.62
CA GLU A 178 16.36 15.77 -9.98
C GLU A 178 16.09 15.90 -8.47
N ASP A 179 17.01 15.37 -7.67
CA ASP A 179 16.94 15.46 -6.22
C ASP A 179 17.33 16.90 -5.82
N GLU A 180 16.35 17.68 -5.40
CA GLU A 180 16.55 19.08 -4.96
C GLU A 180 17.22 19.16 -3.58
N TYR A 181 17.39 18.03 -2.88
CA TYR A 181 17.88 17.99 -1.52
C TYR A 181 19.32 17.50 -1.45
N SER A 182 20.16 18.29 -0.76
CA SER A 182 21.60 17.95 -0.54
C SER A 182 21.82 16.92 0.57
N LEU A 183 20.82 16.71 1.45
CA LEU A 183 20.92 15.79 2.59
C LEU A 183 20.24 14.46 2.27
N ILE A 184 20.98 13.38 2.43
CA ILE A 184 20.43 12.03 2.42
C ILE A 184 19.99 11.61 3.83
N ARG A 185 19.12 10.61 3.93
CA ARG A 185 18.54 10.15 5.20
C ARG A 185 19.58 9.67 6.20
N GLU A 186 20.64 9.01 5.75
CA GLU A 186 21.74 8.53 6.60
C GLU A 186 22.49 9.68 7.30
N ASP A 187 22.72 10.79 6.60
CA ASP A 187 23.36 11.98 7.18
C ASP A 187 22.50 12.56 8.30
N VAL A 188 21.19 12.62 8.07
CA VAL A 188 20.24 13.11 9.07
C VAL A 188 20.21 12.19 10.28
N LEU A 189 20.18 10.87 10.09
CA LEU A 189 20.21 9.88 11.18
C LEU A 189 21.52 9.96 11.98
N SER A 190 22.66 10.06 11.32
CA SER A 190 23.97 10.23 11.96
C SER A 190 23.97 11.49 12.85
N LYS A 191 23.45 12.58 12.33
CA LYS A 191 23.36 13.85 13.05
C LYS A 191 22.42 13.76 14.27
N ILE A 192 21.28 13.10 14.14
CA ILE A 192 20.35 12.86 15.24
C ILE A 192 21.03 12.01 16.31
N ILE A 193 21.61 10.85 15.95
CA ILE A 193 22.29 9.94 16.89
C ILE A 193 23.39 10.67 17.64
N SER A 194 24.17 11.52 16.95
CA SER A 194 25.26 12.28 17.59
C SER A 194 24.78 13.29 18.64
N LYS A 195 23.52 13.74 18.59
CA LYS A 195 22.93 14.71 19.51
C LYS A 195 22.19 14.07 20.68
N LEU A 196 21.84 12.80 20.58
CA LEU A 196 21.18 12.07 21.65
C LEU A 196 22.18 11.69 22.76
N ASN A 197 21.68 11.59 24.00
CA ASN A 197 22.52 11.28 25.17
C ASN A 197 22.66 9.77 25.44
N GLY A 198 21.94 8.91 24.70
CA GLY A 198 21.93 7.46 24.85
C GLY A 198 20.91 6.91 25.84
N ASN A 199 20.20 7.80 26.57
CA ASN A 199 19.12 7.42 27.49
C ASN A 199 17.74 7.40 26.83
N GLU A 200 17.63 7.98 25.65
CA GLU A 200 16.39 8.09 24.90
C GLU A 200 15.97 6.72 24.36
N ILE A 201 14.65 6.54 24.19
CA ILE A 201 14.07 5.44 23.45
C ILE A 201 13.76 5.95 22.05
N VAL A 202 14.38 5.35 21.05
CA VAL A 202 14.16 5.71 19.64
C VAL A 202 13.16 4.74 19.02
N ILE A 203 12.08 5.28 18.47
CA ILE A 203 11.07 4.49 17.73
C ILE A 203 11.20 4.82 16.25
N CYS A 204 11.56 3.84 15.46
CA CYS A 204 11.72 3.98 14.00
C CYS A 204 10.48 3.50 13.26
N THR A 205 10.19 4.13 12.14
CA THR A 205 9.15 3.66 11.21
C THR A 205 9.59 2.37 10.51
N THR A 206 8.63 1.71 9.89
CA THR A 206 8.85 0.54 9.02
C THR A 206 9.76 0.86 7.83
N GLY A 207 10.47 -0.14 7.34
CA GLY A 207 11.21 -0.09 6.08
C GLY A 207 12.67 0.39 6.22
N LYS A 208 13.15 1.10 5.19
CA LYS A 208 14.56 1.50 5.10
C LYS A 208 15.03 2.37 6.26
N SER A 209 14.19 3.28 6.75
CA SER A 209 14.56 4.19 7.86
C SER A 209 14.98 3.44 9.12
N GLY A 210 14.30 2.37 9.47
CA GLY A 210 14.68 1.53 10.61
C GLY A 210 16.00 0.81 10.39
N ARG A 211 16.22 0.26 9.19
CA ARG A 211 17.48 -0.44 8.84
C ARG A 211 18.67 0.53 8.87
N GLU A 212 18.55 1.68 8.22
CA GLU A 212 19.59 2.71 8.19
C GLU A 212 19.88 3.26 9.60
N PHE A 213 18.85 3.46 10.44
CA PHE A 213 19.08 3.81 11.85
C PHE A 213 19.90 2.74 12.56
N TYR A 214 19.55 1.47 12.39
CA TYR A 214 20.26 0.36 13.03
C TYR A 214 21.74 0.33 12.61
N GLU A 215 22.03 0.41 11.32
CA GLU A 215 23.39 0.41 10.78
C GLU A 215 24.20 1.65 11.26
N THR A 216 23.57 2.82 11.20
CA THR A 216 24.21 4.07 11.66
C THR A 216 24.48 4.04 13.17
N ASN A 217 23.57 3.46 13.97
CA ASN A 217 23.79 3.33 15.41
C ASN A 217 24.92 2.35 15.74
N ILE A 218 25.06 1.26 14.99
CA ILE A 218 26.21 0.34 15.10
C ILE A 218 27.51 1.10 14.79
N ALA A 219 27.56 1.85 13.70
CA ALA A 219 28.72 2.68 13.34
C ALA A 219 29.06 3.72 14.42
N ALA A 220 28.06 4.18 15.16
CA ALA A 220 28.20 5.07 16.32
C ALA A 220 28.47 4.32 17.65
N ASN A 221 29.03 3.11 17.62
CA ASN A 221 29.30 2.24 18.77
C ASN A 221 28.07 1.94 19.64
N ASN A 222 26.92 1.72 19.04
CA ASN A 222 25.65 1.48 19.72
C ASN A 222 25.34 2.56 20.78
N ARG A 223 25.46 3.81 20.40
CA ARG A 223 25.21 4.96 21.28
C ARG A 223 23.81 4.92 21.87
N ILE A 224 22.80 4.59 21.05
CA ILE A 224 21.43 4.40 21.49
C ILE A 224 21.22 2.95 21.90
N LYS A 225 20.90 2.72 23.17
CA LYS A 225 20.72 1.38 23.76
C LYS A 225 19.29 0.85 23.66
N LYS A 226 18.31 1.76 23.64
CA LYS A 226 16.89 1.40 23.60
C LYS A 226 16.26 1.91 22.32
N TYR A 227 15.87 1.00 21.44
CA TYR A 227 15.17 1.34 20.21
C TYR A 227 14.19 0.26 19.79
N LEU A 228 13.13 0.67 19.10
CA LEU A 228 12.17 -0.21 18.47
C LEU A 228 12.13 0.09 16.97
N LEU A 229 12.30 -0.94 16.17
CA LEU A 229 12.09 -0.89 14.73
C LEU A 229 10.67 -1.40 14.46
N SER A 230 9.78 -0.52 14.00
CA SER A 230 8.36 -0.88 13.76
C SER A 230 8.23 -1.72 12.49
N VAL A 231 8.73 -2.95 12.52
CA VAL A 231 9.00 -3.80 11.34
C VAL A 231 7.80 -3.96 10.42
N GLY A 232 6.61 -4.23 10.94
CA GLY A 232 5.40 -4.44 10.14
C GLY A 232 4.22 -3.55 10.54
N ALA A 233 4.35 -2.76 11.63
CA ALA A 233 3.28 -1.89 12.11
C ALA A 233 3.38 -0.50 11.44
N MET A 234 3.00 -0.42 10.17
CA MET A 234 3.04 0.83 9.38
C MET A 234 2.13 1.90 9.98
N GLY A 235 2.61 3.15 10.01
CA GLY A 235 1.85 4.31 10.51
C GLY A 235 1.73 4.44 12.04
N HIS A 236 2.34 3.55 12.83
CA HIS A 236 2.13 3.51 14.29
C HIS A 236 3.30 4.03 15.14
N ALA A 237 4.46 4.31 14.55
CA ALA A 237 5.67 4.66 15.29
C ALA A 237 5.49 5.86 16.25
N ASN A 238 4.81 6.91 15.81
CA ASN A 238 4.54 8.11 16.61
C ASN A 238 3.64 7.81 17.82
N HIS A 239 2.63 6.97 17.68
CA HIS A 239 1.73 6.59 18.77
C HIS A 239 2.40 5.60 19.74
N ILE A 240 3.26 4.71 19.25
CA ILE A 240 4.11 3.86 20.11
C ILE A 240 5.01 4.77 20.98
N ALA A 241 5.64 5.79 20.36
CA ALA A 241 6.47 6.74 21.09
C ALA A 241 5.65 7.55 22.12
N LEU A 242 4.46 8.01 21.74
CA LEU A 242 3.57 8.76 22.62
C LEU A 242 3.10 7.92 23.83
N GLY A 243 2.75 6.65 23.62
CA GLY A 243 2.35 5.72 24.67
C GLY A 243 3.46 5.42 25.69
N GLY A 244 4.74 5.54 25.27
CA GLY A 244 5.91 5.42 26.16
C GLY A 244 6.26 6.70 26.93
N LYS A 245 5.61 7.84 26.63
CA LYS A 245 5.88 9.12 27.26
C LYS A 245 5.25 9.19 28.66
N GLY A 246 6.08 9.49 29.69
CA GLY A 246 5.56 9.79 31.04
C GLY A 246 5.37 8.57 31.94
N GLN A 247 5.91 7.41 31.61
CA GLN A 247 5.99 6.23 32.48
C GLN A 247 7.37 6.20 33.19
N SER A 248 7.78 7.28 33.84
CA SER A 248 8.99 7.34 34.69
C SER A 248 8.62 7.36 36.13
#